data_24591b656eb98b63ad63218574f91f6f
#
_entry.id   24591b656eb98b63ad63218574f91f6f
#
_cell.length_a   1.000
_cell.length_b   1.000
_cell.length_c   1.000
_cell.angle_alpha   90.00
_cell.angle_beta   90.00
_cell.angle_gamma   90.00
#
_symmetry.space_group_name_H-M   'P 1'
#
loop_
_entity.id
_entity.type
_entity.pdbx_description
1 polymer ?
#
loop_
_entity_poly.entity_id
_entity_poly.type
_entity_poly.pdbx_seq_one_letter_code
_entity_poly.pdbx_strand_id
1 'polypeptide(L)'
;MPTPLIPNIALLQRKLAGFPIATYQAGETVLAAASTSGRLLILKQGVVTVLRGGVEIGTVREPGAVFGEISALLDQPHSADVRALEASQFYVADAAALLRVDPIALLYVATASWQGV
;
A
#
# COMPACT_ATOMS: atom_id res chain seq x y z
N MET A 1 -13.89 0.26 -19.77
CA MET A 1 -13.19 0.62 -18.54
C MET A 1 -12.87 -0.64 -17.76
N PRO A 2 -11.64 -0.89 -17.48
CA PRO A 2 -11.31 -2.08 -16.71
C PRO A 2 -11.93 -1.98 -15.31
N THR A 3 -12.47 -3.09 -14.84
CA THR A 3 -12.94 -3.21 -13.47
C THR A 3 -11.75 -3.11 -12.53
N PRO A 4 -11.86 -2.39 -11.42
CA PRO A 4 -10.80 -2.42 -10.42
C PRO A 4 -10.48 -3.85 -10.04
N LEU A 5 -9.18 -4.19 -10.00
CA LEU A 5 -8.73 -5.53 -9.65
C LEU A 5 -8.74 -5.77 -8.14
N ILE A 6 -9.23 -4.80 -7.38
CA ILE A 6 -9.35 -4.92 -5.92
C ILE A 6 -10.54 -5.84 -5.64
N PRO A 7 -10.32 -7.01 -5.02
CA PRO A 7 -11.41 -7.89 -4.68
C PRO A 7 -12.30 -7.28 -3.59
N ASN A 8 -13.32 -7.98 -3.18
CA ASN A 8 -14.32 -7.50 -2.23
C ASN A 8 -13.67 -6.77 -1.04
N ILE A 9 -13.80 -5.44 -1.03
CA ILE A 9 -13.16 -4.61 -0.03
C ILE A 9 -13.70 -4.86 1.38
N ALA A 10 -14.98 -5.18 1.50
CA ALA A 10 -15.57 -5.46 2.81
C ALA A 10 -14.98 -6.71 3.45
N LEU A 11 -14.73 -7.75 2.66
CA LEU A 11 -14.09 -8.96 3.13
C LEU A 11 -12.64 -8.67 3.52
N LEU A 12 -11.94 -7.91 2.71
CA LEU A 12 -10.58 -7.49 3.00
C LEU A 12 -10.50 -6.70 4.29
N GLN A 13 -11.40 -5.72 4.47
CA GLN A 13 -11.42 -4.90 5.68
C GLN A 13 -11.61 -5.75 6.94
N ARG A 14 -12.42 -6.80 6.89
CA ARG A 14 -12.55 -7.73 8.01
C ARG A 14 -11.24 -8.45 8.32
N LYS A 15 -10.53 -8.89 7.28
CA LYS A 15 -9.24 -9.57 7.46
C LYS A 15 -8.17 -8.64 8.00
N LEU A 16 -8.25 -7.36 7.64
CA LEU A 16 -7.27 -6.36 8.05
C LEU A 16 -7.60 -5.72 9.40
N ALA A 17 -8.79 -5.98 9.97
CA ALA A 17 -9.24 -5.30 11.18
C ALA A 17 -8.30 -5.47 12.37
N GLY A 18 -7.51 -6.53 12.41
CA GLY A 18 -6.54 -6.77 13.48
C GLY A 18 -5.16 -6.18 13.22
N PHE A 19 -4.91 -5.59 12.06
CA PHE A 19 -3.61 -5.01 11.76
C PHE A 19 -3.51 -3.58 12.28
N PRO A 20 -2.29 -3.15 12.67
CA PRO A 20 -2.07 -1.76 13.08
C PRO A 20 -2.45 -0.77 11.98
N ILE A 21 -2.87 0.41 12.41
CA ILE A 21 -3.20 1.52 11.51
C ILE A 21 -2.16 2.61 11.70
N ALA A 22 -1.56 3.06 10.61
CA ALA A 22 -0.70 4.22 10.59
C ALA A 22 -1.46 5.41 9.99
N THR A 23 -1.33 6.56 10.61
CA THR A 23 -1.95 7.81 10.15
C THR A 23 -0.87 8.78 9.70
N TYR A 24 -1.08 9.38 8.52
CA TYR A 24 -0.18 10.38 7.97
C TYR A 24 -0.97 11.65 7.70
N GLN A 25 -0.38 12.79 8.07
CA GLN A 25 -0.97 14.10 7.78
C GLN A 25 -0.60 14.54 6.37
N ALA A 26 -1.33 15.52 5.85
CA ALA A 26 -1.02 16.08 4.54
C ALA A 26 0.44 16.56 4.49
N GLY A 27 1.14 16.20 3.43
CA GLY A 27 2.56 16.54 3.24
C GLY A 27 3.55 15.54 3.82
N GLU A 28 3.11 14.60 4.65
CA GLU A 28 4.03 13.61 5.22
C GLU A 28 4.37 12.51 4.20
N THR A 29 5.61 12.04 4.26
CA THR A 29 6.07 10.92 3.44
C THR A 29 5.62 9.61 4.04
N VAL A 30 4.89 8.82 3.26
CA VAL A 30 4.40 7.50 3.64
C VAL A 30 5.47 6.43 3.36
N LEU A 31 6.04 6.49 2.15
CA LEU A 31 7.17 5.65 1.74
C LEU A 31 8.21 6.53 1.07
N ALA A 32 9.48 6.29 1.35
CA ALA A 32 10.58 6.98 0.71
C ALA A 32 11.25 6.08 -0.32
N ALA A 33 11.53 6.62 -1.50
CA ALA A 33 12.28 5.91 -2.53
C ALA A 33 13.65 5.49 -2.00
N ALA A 34 14.17 4.38 -2.50
CA ALA A 34 15.45 3.81 -2.11
C ALA A 34 15.49 3.28 -0.66
N SER A 35 14.42 3.38 0.11
CA SER A 35 14.34 2.75 1.43
C SER A 35 13.71 1.36 1.33
N THR A 36 13.91 0.55 2.37
CA THR A 36 13.29 -0.77 2.50
C THR A 36 12.58 -0.83 3.84
N SER A 37 11.38 -1.40 3.88
CA SER A 37 10.63 -1.50 5.14
C SER A 37 10.20 -2.91 5.48
N GLY A 38 10.11 -3.81 4.50
CA GLY A 38 9.56 -5.15 4.71
C GLY A 38 8.07 -5.16 5.04
N ARG A 39 7.39 -4.03 4.93
CA ARG A 39 5.99 -3.87 5.31
C ARG A 39 5.14 -3.51 4.11
N LEU A 40 3.91 -4.02 4.13
CA LEU A 40 2.88 -3.62 3.20
C LEU A 40 2.02 -2.53 3.83
N LEU A 41 1.72 -1.49 3.06
CA LEU A 41 0.80 -0.44 3.45
C LEU A 41 -0.42 -0.54 2.55
N ILE A 42 -1.58 -0.70 3.16
CA ILE A 42 -2.85 -0.87 2.45
C ILE A 42 -3.73 0.31 2.79
N LEU A 43 -4.07 1.09 1.78
CA LEU A 43 -4.83 2.33 1.97
C LEU A 43 -6.21 2.02 2.57
N LYS A 44 -6.49 2.61 3.72
CA LYS A 44 -7.79 2.53 4.36
C LYS A 44 -8.68 3.69 3.92
N GLN A 45 -8.14 4.89 4.00
CA GLN A 45 -8.81 6.12 3.55
C GLN A 45 -7.79 7.21 3.35
N GLY A 46 -8.07 8.16 2.51
CA GLY A 46 -7.22 9.30 2.22
C GLY A 46 -6.81 9.38 0.76
N VAL A 47 -5.89 10.28 0.48
CA VAL A 47 -5.36 10.51 -0.86
C VAL A 47 -3.86 10.68 -0.77
N VAL A 48 -3.14 9.95 -1.62
CA VAL A 48 -1.69 10.05 -1.71
C VAL A 48 -1.24 10.32 -3.13
N THR A 49 -0.08 10.93 -3.28
CA THR A 49 0.58 11.09 -4.56
C THR A 49 1.83 10.22 -4.60
N VAL A 50 2.13 9.69 -5.77
CA VAL A 50 3.32 8.87 -6.01
C VAL A 50 4.28 9.69 -6.86
N LEU A 51 5.53 9.80 -6.39
CA LEU A 51 6.57 10.62 -7.00
C LEU A 51 7.77 9.75 -7.35
N ARG A 52 8.25 9.88 -8.56
CA ARG A 52 9.47 9.20 -9.00
C ARG A 52 10.45 10.24 -9.50
N GLY A 53 11.61 10.35 -8.84
CA GLY A 53 12.58 11.38 -9.16
C GLY A 53 12.04 12.81 -9.00
N GLY A 54 11.13 13.01 -8.03
CA GLY A 54 10.50 14.30 -7.78
C GLY A 54 9.32 14.62 -8.70
N VAL A 55 9.03 13.74 -9.67
CA VAL A 55 7.92 13.95 -10.62
C VAL A 55 6.72 13.14 -10.17
N GLU A 56 5.55 13.78 -10.07
CA GLU A 56 4.31 13.10 -9.75
C GLU A 56 3.90 12.18 -10.90
N ILE A 57 3.74 10.89 -10.60
CA ILE A 57 3.34 9.89 -11.59
C ILE A 57 1.93 9.38 -11.36
N GLY A 58 1.30 9.72 -10.27
CA GLY A 58 -0.09 9.34 -10.04
C GLY A 58 -0.62 9.78 -8.70
N THR A 59 -1.93 9.83 -8.60
CA THR A 59 -2.67 10.10 -7.38
C THR A 59 -3.54 8.88 -7.09
N VAL A 60 -3.52 8.41 -5.86
CA VAL A 60 -4.23 7.20 -5.45
C VAL A 60 -5.17 7.52 -4.30
N ARG A 61 -6.42 7.12 -4.45
CA ARG A 61 -7.47 7.32 -3.45
C ARG A 61 -8.35 6.10 -3.22
N GLU A 62 -8.09 5.01 -3.91
CA GLU A 62 -8.90 3.80 -3.81
C GLU A 62 -8.57 3.05 -2.52
N PRO A 63 -9.54 2.87 -1.60
CA PRO A 63 -9.32 2.01 -0.44
C PRO A 63 -8.93 0.61 -0.89
N GLY A 64 -7.94 0.03 -0.23
CA GLY A 64 -7.42 -1.29 -0.57
C GLY A 64 -6.19 -1.27 -1.45
N ALA A 65 -5.78 -0.13 -2.00
CA ALA A 65 -4.56 -0.04 -2.79
C ALA A 65 -3.34 -0.40 -1.94
N VAL A 66 -2.43 -1.20 -2.49
CA VAL A 66 -1.28 -1.75 -1.76
C VAL A 66 0.00 -1.07 -2.22
N PHE A 67 0.81 -0.65 -1.26
CA PHE A 67 2.12 -0.06 -1.49
C PHE A 67 3.19 -0.83 -0.74
N GLY A 68 4.41 -0.80 -1.26
CA GLY A 68 5.57 -1.39 -0.58
C GLY A 68 5.77 -2.87 -0.83
N GLU A 69 5.04 -3.48 -1.77
CA GLU A 69 5.13 -4.92 -1.99
C GLU A 69 6.49 -5.37 -2.55
N ILE A 70 7.15 -4.54 -3.33
CA ILE A 70 8.48 -4.87 -3.86
C ILE A 70 9.48 -5.03 -2.70
N SER A 71 9.50 -4.08 -1.78
CA SER A 71 10.37 -4.16 -0.61
C SER A 71 10.00 -5.33 0.29
N ALA A 72 8.71 -5.54 0.51
CA ALA A 72 8.23 -6.55 1.44
C ALA A 72 8.46 -7.97 0.94
N LEU A 73 8.27 -8.22 -0.37
CA LEU A 73 8.32 -9.56 -0.94
C LEU A 73 9.69 -9.90 -1.55
N LEU A 74 10.39 -8.92 -2.10
CA LEU A 74 11.63 -9.13 -2.83
C LEU A 74 12.85 -8.53 -2.14
N ASP A 75 12.66 -7.90 -0.98
CA ASP A 75 13.73 -7.24 -0.21
C ASP A 75 14.50 -6.24 -1.07
N GLN A 76 13.78 -5.48 -1.88
CA GLN A 76 14.34 -4.45 -2.75
C GLN A 76 13.88 -3.06 -2.29
N PRO A 77 14.66 -2.00 -2.57
CA PRO A 77 14.26 -0.65 -2.23
C PRO A 77 12.97 -0.24 -2.94
N HIS A 78 12.21 0.64 -2.30
CA HIS A 78 11.04 1.25 -2.93
C HIS A 78 11.46 2.03 -4.17
N SER A 79 10.66 1.94 -5.25
CA SER A 79 10.98 2.58 -6.53
C SER A 79 10.51 4.02 -6.61
N ALA A 80 9.70 4.48 -5.67
CA ALA A 80 9.14 5.82 -5.68
C ALA A 80 8.83 6.28 -4.27
N ASP A 81 8.63 7.59 -4.11
CA ASP A 81 8.09 8.17 -2.88
C ASP A 81 6.57 8.12 -2.92
N VAL A 82 5.95 7.89 -1.77
CA VAL A 82 4.51 8.04 -1.59
C VAL A 82 4.30 9.10 -0.51
N ARG A 83 3.55 10.15 -0.84
CA ARG A 83 3.31 11.28 0.05
C ARG A 83 1.81 11.51 0.21
N ALA A 84 1.38 11.74 1.45
CA ALA A 84 -0.02 12.06 1.71
C ALA A 84 -0.37 13.45 1.20
N LEU A 85 -1.45 13.54 0.43
CA LEU A 85 -2.00 14.83 -0.02
C LEU A 85 -3.00 15.38 0.98
N GLU A 86 -3.62 14.50 1.75
CA GLU A 86 -4.51 14.86 2.85
C GLU A 86 -4.31 13.81 3.96
N ALA A 87 -4.95 14.00 5.10
CA ALA A 87 -4.86 13.04 6.20
C ALA A 87 -5.27 11.65 5.69
N SER A 88 -4.38 10.68 5.83
CA SER A 88 -4.56 9.35 5.26
C SER A 88 -4.25 8.28 6.29
N GLN A 89 -4.95 7.16 6.21
CA GLN A 89 -4.76 6.02 7.08
C GLN A 89 -4.45 4.77 6.26
N PHE A 90 -3.53 3.96 6.79
CA PHE A 90 -3.12 2.71 6.15
C PHE A 90 -3.16 1.59 7.16
N TYR A 91 -3.58 0.41 6.73
CA TYR A 91 -3.26 -0.81 7.46
C TYR A 91 -1.80 -1.15 7.21
N VAL A 92 -1.08 -1.51 8.27
CA VAL A 92 0.33 -1.88 8.19
C VAL A 92 0.43 -3.39 8.42
N ALA A 93 0.97 -4.11 7.46
CA ALA A 93 1.09 -5.54 7.54
C ALA A 93 2.54 -5.96 7.25
N ASP A 94 3.07 -6.86 8.10
CA ASP A 94 4.28 -7.58 7.78
C ASP A 94 3.94 -8.60 6.69
N ALA A 95 4.72 -8.61 5.60
CA ALA A 95 4.42 -9.47 4.45
C ALA A 95 4.44 -10.95 4.84
N ALA A 96 5.41 -11.37 5.65
CA ALA A 96 5.53 -12.76 6.07
C ALA A 96 4.34 -13.17 6.95
N ALA A 97 3.92 -12.29 7.85
CA ALA A 97 2.76 -12.56 8.71
C ALA A 97 1.48 -12.66 7.88
N LEU A 98 1.29 -11.74 6.94
CA LEU A 98 0.09 -11.72 6.09
C LEU A 98 -0.01 -13.00 5.24
N LEU A 99 1.09 -13.41 4.63
CA LEU A 99 1.11 -14.60 3.77
C LEU A 99 0.89 -15.90 4.56
N ARG A 100 1.32 -15.94 5.82
CA ARG A 100 1.09 -17.11 6.68
C ARG A 100 -0.38 -17.24 7.09
N VAL A 101 -1.06 -16.12 7.26
CA VAL A 101 -2.45 -16.12 7.71
C VAL A 101 -3.41 -16.49 6.57
N ASP A 102 -3.11 -16.06 5.36
CA ASP A 102 -4.04 -16.24 4.25
C ASP A 102 -3.27 -16.36 2.92
N PRO A 103 -3.24 -17.56 2.31
CA PRO A 103 -2.60 -17.73 1.01
C PRO A 103 -3.21 -16.87 -0.10
N ILE A 104 -4.48 -16.48 0.04
CA ILE A 104 -5.15 -15.61 -0.93
C ILE A 104 -4.59 -14.19 -0.84
N ALA A 105 -3.97 -13.83 0.27
CA ALA A 105 -3.36 -12.51 0.45
C ALA A 105 -2.29 -12.23 -0.60
N LEU A 106 -1.53 -13.24 -1.02
CA LEU A 106 -0.52 -13.05 -2.08
C LEU A 106 -1.19 -12.62 -3.39
N LEU A 107 -2.27 -13.27 -3.76
CA LEU A 107 -3.01 -12.91 -4.97
C LEU A 107 -3.57 -11.49 -4.86
N TYR A 108 -4.13 -11.14 -3.69
CA TYR A 108 -4.61 -9.79 -3.46
C TYR A 108 -3.50 -8.76 -3.61
N VAL A 109 -2.36 -8.98 -2.97
CA VAL A 109 -1.22 -8.07 -3.05
C VAL A 109 -0.77 -7.90 -4.50
N ALA A 110 -0.69 -9.00 -5.26
CA ALA A 110 -0.28 -8.95 -6.65
C ALA A 110 -1.26 -8.14 -7.52
N THR A 111 -2.56 -8.22 -7.24
CA THR A 111 -3.58 -7.54 -8.04
C THR A 111 -3.84 -6.09 -7.59
N ALA A 112 -3.65 -5.78 -6.32
CA ALA A 112 -3.95 -4.46 -5.76
C ALA A 112 -2.71 -3.57 -5.63
N SER A 113 -1.53 -4.11 -5.93
CA SER A 113 -0.28 -3.37 -5.87
C SER A 113 -0.27 -2.23 -6.90
N TRP A 114 0.07 -1.03 -6.43
CA TRP A 114 0.07 0.14 -7.29
C TRP A 114 1.39 0.23 -8.05
N GLN A 115 1.40 -0.17 -9.32
CA GLN A 115 2.53 -0.10 -10.26
C GLN A 115 3.88 -0.57 -9.69
N GLY A 116 3.87 -1.54 -8.76
CA GLY A 116 5.10 -2.06 -8.20
C GLY A 116 5.87 -1.08 -7.30
N VAL A 117 5.17 -0.23 -6.61
CA VAL A 117 5.77 0.77 -5.70
C VAL A 117 5.91 0.25 -4.28
#